data_9442bd0164c857dec8ba6b461cf15eb5
#
_entry.id   9442bd0164c857dec8ba6b461cf15eb5
#
_cell.length_a   1.000
_cell.length_b   1.000
_cell.length_c   1.000
_cell.angle_alpha   90.00
_cell.angle_beta   90.00
_cell.angle_gamma   90.00
#
_symmetry.space_group_name_H-M   'P 1'
#
loop_
_entity.id
_entity.type
_entity.pdbx_description
1 polymer ?
#
loop_
_entity_poly.entity_id
_entity_poly.type
_entity_poly.pdbx_seq_one_letter_code
_entity_poly.pdbx_strand_id
1 'polypeptide(L)'
;MIKNVEFTRRKFIAAASTALAASAAVAQEGKKVPRSPDHHLPNEEEPAPRNAALDAENPNSVWAPETDNGTVPPFKYSFSLARKRIESGGWTRQVTARELPVSKTIAGVEMRLTAGGVRELHWHVSAEWAIMLYGKARITAVDQDGKSFVSDVAEGDLWLFPPGVPHSIQGLEPDGCKFLLVFDDGNFDEFQTFLITDWLSHTPKEVLAKNFSVPESTFDRVPKKELFIFQTGLPGDLKKEQAQASEGTGTVPRRFDFKLSGMKPTKVSAGGEVKIVDSKIFPVTPIAAALVRLKPGGLRELHWHPNQDEWQYYVSGKGRMTVFAAGSRARTMDFEEGDVGYVLQSSPHYIENTGESDLVFLEMFKSDHYEDISLAEWMAHTPSLLMNQHLQVGEAMLDKIPKEEFVITPR
;
A
#
# COMPACT_ATOMS: atom_id res chain seq x y z
N MET A 1 3.66 -55.29 28.53
CA MET A 1 3.60 -55.91 27.19
C MET A 1 3.10 -54.86 26.20
N ILE A 2 4.02 -54.22 25.51
CA ILE A 2 3.70 -53.21 24.50
C ILE A 2 3.72 -53.95 23.18
N LYS A 3 2.57 -54.01 22.49
CA LYS A 3 2.50 -54.60 21.13
C LYS A 3 2.98 -53.56 20.10
N ASN A 4 4.11 -53.86 19.45
CA ASN A 4 4.60 -53.17 18.30
C ASN A 4 3.64 -53.38 17.13
N VAL A 5 3.08 -52.29 16.61
CA VAL A 5 2.33 -52.31 15.34
C VAL A 5 3.31 -51.90 14.25
N GLU A 6 3.80 -52.88 13.50
CA GLU A 6 4.55 -52.62 12.24
C GLU A 6 3.64 -52.07 11.18
N PHE A 7 3.82 -50.77 10.84
CA PHE A 7 3.24 -50.15 9.67
C PHE A 7 4.11 -50.48 8.45
N THR A 8 3.68 -51.43 7.65
CA THR A 8 4.39 -51.81 6.43
C THR A 8 4.20 -50.74 5.33
N ARG A 9 5.29 -50.37 4.65
CA ARG A 9 5.34 -49.42 3.51
C ARG A 9 4.26 -49.65 2.43
N ARG A 10 3.78 -50.89 2.27
CA ARG A 10 2.73 -51.22 1.30
C ARG A 10 1.33 -50.65 1.61
N LYS A 11 1.00 -50.42 2.88
CA LYS A 11 -0.29 -49.80 3.28
C LYS A 11 -0.28 -48.28 3.08
N PHE A 12 0.87 -47.65 3.17
CA PHE A 12 1.00 -46.22 2.93
C PHE A 12 0.83 -45.87 1.43
N ILE A 13 1.39 -46.71 0.54
CA ILE A 13 1.27 -46.53 -0.93
C ILE A 13 -0.17 -46.75 -1.39
N ALA A 14 -0.89 -47.71 -0.80
CA ALA A 14 -2.28 -47.94 -1.15
C ALA A 14 -3.22 -46.83 -0.67
N ALA A 15 -2.95 -46.20 0.49
CA ALA A 15 -3.74 -45.06 0.97
C ALA A 15 -3.44 -43.76 0.17
N ALA A 16 -2.21 -43.57 -0.28
CA ALA A 16 -1.84 -42.45 -1.14
C ALA A 16 -2.46 -42.56 -2.54
N SER A 17 -2.52 -43.82 -3.09
CA SER A 17 -3.09 -44.04 -4.41
C SER A 17 -4.62 -43.85 -4.44
N THR A 18 -5.31 -44.15 -3.36
CA THR A 18 -6.78 -43.91 -3.25
C THR A 18 -7.09 -42.44 -3.02
N ALA A 19 -6.25 -41.70 -2.33
CA ALA A 19 -6.41 -40.25 -2.16
C ALA A 19 -6.15 -39.49 -3.48
N LEU A 20 -5.17 -39.91 -4.28
CA LEU A 20 -4.91 -39.34 -5.61
C LEU A 20 -6.05 -39.61 -6.60
N ALA A 21 -6.64 -40.80 -6.55
CA ALA A 21 -7.78 -41.14 -7.42
C ALA A 21 -9.07 -40.39 -7.04
N ALA A 22 -9.28 -40.10 -5.75
CA ALA A 22 -10.41 -39.30 -5.28
C ALA A 22 -10.23 -37.79 -5.61
N SER A 23 -9.01 -37.26 -5.56
CA SER A 23 -8.75 -35.88 -5.96
C SER A 23 -8.84 -35.65 -7.48
N ALA A 24 -8.49 -36.66 -8.29
CA ALA A 24 -8.65 -36.57 -9.74
C ALA A 24 -10.14 -36.58 -10.17
N ALA A 25 -11.03 -37.25 -9.42
CA ALA A 25 -12.47 -37.27 -9.73
C ALA A 25 -13.19 -35.97 -9.34
N VAL A 26 -12.68 -35.21 -8.33
CA VAL A 26 -13.24 -33.90 -7.93
C VAL A 26 -12.72 -32.75 -8.82
N ALA A 27 -11.58 -32.93 -9.49
CA ALA A 27 -11.02 -31.93 -10.39
C ALA A 27 -11.80 -31.76 -11.71
N GLN A 28 -12.73 -32.63 -12.05
CA GLN A 28 -13.47 -32.56 -13.31
C GLN A 28 -14.61 -31.51 -13.36
N GLU A 29 -14.99 -30.90 -12.24
CA GLU A 29 -16.01 -29.82 -12.21
C GLU A 29 -15.45 -28.42 -11.87
N GLY A 30 -14.14 -28.26 -11.80
CA GLY A 30 -13.50 -26.95 -11.59
C GLY A 30 -13.73 -26.03 -12.79
N LYS A 31 -14.22 -24.81 -12.54
CA LYS A 31 -14.27 -23.76 -13.56
C LYS A 31 -12.88 -23.64 -14.22
N LYS A 32 -12.83 -23.70 -15.56
CA LYS A 32 -11.58 -23.45 -16.29
C LYS A 32 -11.01 -22.11 -15.88
N VAL A 33 -9.71 -22.05 -15.61
CA VAL A 33 -9.00 -20.76 -15.36
C VAL A 33 -9.17 -19.89 -16.60
N PRO A 34 -9.58 -18.63 -16.44
CA PRO A 34 -9.67 -17.73 -17.58
C PRO A 34 -8.29 -17.58 -18.24
N ARG A 35 -8.24 -17.75 -19.53
CA ARG A 35 -7.01 -17.52 -20.31
C ARG A 35 -6.77 -16.03 -20.50
N SER A 36 -5.51 -15.63 -20.56
CA SER A 36 -5.17 -14.30 -21.07
C SER A 36 -5.70 -14.15 -22.50
N PRO A 37 -6.30 -13.01 -22.87
CA PRO A 37 -6.77 -12.77 -24.24
C PRO A 37 -5.69 -12.95 -25.31
N ASP A 38 -4.43 -12.77 -24.93
CA ASP A 38 -3.28 -12.77 -25.83
C ASP A 38 -2.64 -14.15 -25.98
N HIS A 39 -3.20 -15.19 -25.33
CA HIS A 39 -2.62 -16.52 -25.31
C HIS A 39 -3.36 -17.46 -26.26
N HIS A 40 -2.66 -18.02 -27.24
CA HIS A 40 -3.24 -18.84 -28.34
C HIS A 40 -2.60 -20.22 -28.50
N LEU A 41 -1.92 -20.75 -27.48
CA LEU A 41 -1.27 -22.06 -27.59
C LEU A 41 -2.25 -23.23 -27.41
N PRO A 42 -2.20 -24.27 -28.22
CA PRO A 42 -2.92 -25.52 -27.98
C PRO A 42 -2.31 -26.27 -26.78
N ASN A 43 -3.08 -27.12 -26.11
CA ASN A 43 -2.67 -27.96 -24.97
C ASN A 43 -2.34 -27.21 -23.67
N GLU A 44 -3.15 -26.22 -23.34
CA GLU A 44 -2.94 -25.35 -22.18
C GLU A 44 -3.63 -25.85 -20.90
N GLU A 45 -4.14 -27.07 -20.89
CA GLU A 45 -4.73 -27.63 -19.67
C GLU A 45 -3.61 -27.97 -18.66
N GLU A 46 -3.62 -27.27 -17.53
CA GLU A 46 -2.73 -27.56 -16.43
C GLU A 46 -3.39 -28.58 -15.50
N PRO A 47 -2.81 -29.81 -15.39
CA PRO A 47 -3.32 -30.83 -14.48
C PRO A 47 -3.05 -30.46 -13.02
N ALA A 48 -3.87 -30.95 -12.09
CA ALA A 48 -3.60 -30.84 -10.67
C ALA A 48 -2.25 -31.53 -10.29
N PRO A 49 -1.57 -31.09 -9.20
CA PRO A 49 -2.05 -30.14 -8.17
C PRO A 49 -1.78 -28.68 -8.52
N ARG A 50 -2.79 -27.81 -8.32
CA ARG A 50 -2.66 -26.35 -8.49
C ARG A 50 -3.61 -25.62 -7.55
N ASN A 51 -3.34 -24.32 -7.29
CA ASN A 51 -4.27 -23.45 -6.58
C ASN A 51 -5.14 -22.68 -7.57
N ALA A 52 -6.26 -23.27 -7.97
CA ALA A 52 -7.14 -22.70 -8.98
C ALA A 52 -7.73 -21.32 -8.61
N ALA A 53 -7.84 -20.99 -7.33
CA ALA A 53 -8.29 -19.67 -6.88
C ALA A 53 -7.24 -18.59 -7.17
N LEU A 54 -5.99 -18.83 -6.78
CA LEU A 54 -4.88 -17.91 -7.07
C LEU A 54 -4.60 -17.81 -8.58
N ASP A 55 -4.72 -18.92 -9.33
CA ASP A 55 -4.58 -18.90 -10.79
C ASP A 55 -5.63 -18.00 -11.44
N ALA A 56 -6.88 -18.06 -10.95
CA ALA A 56 -7.97 -17.22 -11.46
C ALA A 56 -7.80 -15.73 -11.11
N GLU A 57 -7.16 -15.41 -9.99
CA GLU A 57 -6.82 -14.05 -9.57
C GLU A 57 -5.59 -13.50 -10.33
N ASN A 58 -4.74 -14.39 -10.87
CA ASN A 58 -3.48 -14.02 -11.52
C ASN A 58 -3.34 -14.69 -12.90
N PRO A 59 -4.26 -14.44 -13.85
CA PRO A 59 -4.28 -15.13 -15.14
C PRO A 59 -3.00 -14.92 -15.96
N ASN A 60 -2.37 -13.74 -15.90
CA ASN A 60 -1.11 -13.47 -16.59
C ASN A 60 0.13 -14.11 -15.93
N SER A 61 0.00 -14.62 -14.71
CA SER A 61 1.05 -15.47 -14.11
C SER A 61 0.94 -16.92 -14.54
N VAL A 62 -0.28 -17.38 -14.89
CA VAL A 62 -0.55 -18.72 -15.41
C VAL A 62 -0.28 -18.78 -16.93
N TRP A 63 -0.76 -17.76 -17.65
CA TRP A 63 -0.66 -17.62 -19.10
C TRP A 63 -0.08 -16.26 -19.44
N ALA A 64 1.26 -16.17 -19.37
CA ALA A 64 1.95 -14.91 -19.66
C ALA A 64 1.63 -14.43 -21.09
N PRO A 65 1.44 -13.11 -21.30
CA PRO A 65 1.33 -12.53 -22.64
C PRO A 65 2.56 -12.83 -23.48
N GLU A 66 2.43 -12.91 -24.81
CA GLU A 66 3.56 -13.11 -25.73
C GLU A 66 4.60 -11.97 -25.65
N THR A 67 4.19 -10.80 -25.14
CA THR A 67 5.08 -9.66 -24.93
C THR A 67 5.94 -9.77 -23.67
N ASP A 68 5.63 -10.69 -22.75
CA ASP A 68 6.48 -10.94 -21.59
C ASP A 68 7.77 -11.65 -22.04
N ASN A 69 8.90 -11.22 -21.51
CA ASN A 69 10.20 -11.74 -21.90
C ASN A 69 11.23 -11.68 -20.77
N GLY A 70 12.08 -12.70 -20.69
CA GLY A 70 13.15 -12.79 -19.72
C GLY A 70 12.66 -12.86 -18.27
N THR A 71 13.53 -12.50 -17.33
CA THR A 71 13.21 -12.56 -15.89
C THR A 71 13.09 -11.17 -15.30
N VAL A 72 11.89 -10.82 -14.84
CA VAL A 72 11.63 -9.67 -13.99
C VAL A 72 11.19 -10.20 -12.62
N PRO A 73 11.82 -9.81 -11.50
CA PRO A 73 11.41 -10.23 -10.17
C PRO A 73 9.93 -9.95 -9.91
N PRO A 74 9.25 -10.72 -9.06
CA PRO A 74 7.89 -10.39 -8.63
C PRO A 74 7.84 -8.97 -8.05
N PHE A 75 6.89 -8.18 -8.52
CA PHE A 75 6.67 -6.80 -8.09
C PHE A 75 5.26 -6.61 -7.51
N LYS A 76 4.61 -7.70 -7.10
CA LYS A 76 3.30 -7.75 -6.46
C LYS A 76 3.38 -8.51 -5.15
N TYR A 77 2.63 -8.04 -4.14
CA TYR A 77 2.34 -8.78 -2.92
C TYR A 77 0.95 -8.41 -2.40
N SER A 78 0.19 -9.37 -1.87
CA SER A 78 -1.12 -9.09 -1.30
C SER A 78 -1.05 -8.94 0.22
N PHE A 79 -1.67 -7.88 0.77
CA PHE A 79 -1.86 -7.75 2.22
C PHE A 79 -2.64 -8.93 2.82
N SER A 80 -3.42 -9.64 2.01
CA SER A 80 -4.15 -10.84 2.47
C SER A 80 -3.21 -11.98 2.89
N LEU A 81 -1.97 -12.00 2.39
CA LEU A 81 -0.93 -12.95 2.77
C LEU A 81 -0.12 -12.49 3.99
N ALA A 82 -0.23 -11.22 4.37
CA ALA A 82 0.51 -10.68 5.50
C ALA A 82 -0.13 -11.09 6.84
N ARG A 83 0.72 -11.46 7.82
CA ARG A 83 0.28 -11.85 9.14
C ARG A 83 -0.33 -10.66 9.88
N LYS A 84 -1.54 -10.81 10.42
CA LYS A 84 -2.15 -9.84 11.35
C LYS A 84 -1.61 -10.01 12.77
N ARG A 85 -1.21 -8.91 13.39
CA ARG A 85 -1.12 -8.77 14.83
C ARG A 85 -2.46 -8.23 15.35
N ILE A 86 -3.12 -9.01 16.20
CA ILE A 86 -4.47 -8.69 16.72
C ILE A 86 -4.32 -8.34 18.19
N GLU A 87 -4.87 -7.19 18.58
CA GLU A 87 -4.82 -6.62 19.91
C GLU A 87 -6.24 -6.23 20.37
N SER A 88 -6.42 -5.80 21.63
CA SER A 88 -7.74 -5.48 22.17
C SER A 88 -8.46 -4.32 21.49
N GLY A 89 -7.72 -3.33 20.95
CA GLY A 89 -8.26 -2.14 20.29
C GLY A 89 -8.30 -2.23 18.75
N GLY A 90 -7.86 -3.34 18.16
CA GLY A 90 -7.82 -3.48 16.71
C GLY A 90 -6.76 -4.46 16.22
N TRP A 91 -6.27 -4.25 14.99
CA TRP A 91 -5.22 -5.09 14.41
C TRP A 91 -4.37 -4.28 13.41
N THR A 92 -3.18 -4.81 13.14
CA THR A 92 -2.27 -4.30 12.09
C THR A 92 -1.66 -5.45 11.29
N ARG A 93 -1.26 -5.17 10.05
CA ARG A 93 -0.43 -6.04 9.20
C ARG A 93 0.42 -5.19 8.28
N GLN A 94 1.59 -5.69 7.90
CA GLN A 94 2.57 -4.92 7.13
C GLN A 94 3.04 -5.66 5.89
N VAL A 95 3.45 -4.88 4.87
CA VAL A 95 4.18 -5.33 3.68
C VAL A 95 5.43 -4.47 3.57
N THR A 96 6.57 -5.10 3.81
CA THR A 96 7.90 -4.47 3.84
C THR A 96 8.82 -5.13 2.82
N ALA A 97 10.09 -4.76 2.80
CA ALA A 97 11.10 -5.43 1.97
C ALA A 97 11.28 -6.93 2.31
N ARG A 98 10.72 -7.42 3.44
CA ARG A 98 10.70 -8.86 3.76
C ARG A 98 9.67 -9.61 2.93
N GLU A 99 8.47 -9.06 2.79
CA GLU A 99 7.36 -9.64 2.04
C GLU A 99 7.49 -9.35 0.53
N LEU A 100 7.95 -8.15 0.17
CA LEU A 100 8.16 -7.69 -1.20
C LEU A 100 9.61 -7.21 -1.38
N PRO A 101 10.56 -8.09 -1.70
CA PRO A 101 12.01 -7.77 -1.69
C PRO A 101 12.46 -6.65 -2.62
N VAL A 102 11.68 -6.29 -3.63
CA VAL A 102 11.97 -5.15 -4.51
C VAL A 102 11.64 -3.81 -3.86
N SER A 103 10.74 -3.78 -2.86
CA SER A 103 10.28 -2.57 -2.15
C SER A 103 11.32 -2.09 -1.14
N LYS A 104 12.38 -1.43 -1.62
CA LYS A 104 13.50 -0.99 -0.77
C LYS A 104 13.30 0.38 -0.14
N THR A 105 12.49 1.23 -0.76
CA THR A 105 12.37 2.63 -0.38
C THR A 105 11.08 2.93 0.40
N ILE A 106 10.07 2.10 0.28
CA ILE A 106 8.75 2.29 0.90
C ILE A 106 8.26 0.97 1.52
N ALA A 107 7.59 1.07 2.68
CA ALA A 107 6.83 0.00 3.30
C ALA A 107 5.39 0.46 3.54
N GLY A 108 4.44 -0.49 3.52
CA GLY A 108 3.04 -0.23 3.80
C GLY A 108 2.54 -1.00 5.02
N VAL A 109 1.61 -0.39 5.77
CA VAL A 109 0.93 -1.00 6.92
C VAL A 109 -0.57 -0.76 6.81
N GLU A 110 -1.37 -1.81 6.88
CA GLU A 110 -2.80 -1.68 7.12
C GLU A 110 -3.09 -1.76 8.61
N MET A 111 -3.90 -0.85 9.10
CA MET A 111 -4.35 -0.83 10.50
C MET A 111 -5.85 -0.64 10.61
N ARG A 112 -6.46 -1.35 11.55
CA ARG A 112 -7.86 -1.24 11.95
C ARG A 112 -7.92 -0.94 13.43
N LEU A 113 -8.61 0.13 13.80
CA LEU A 113 -8.91 0.46 15.19
C LEU A 113 -10.44 0.43 15.38
N THR A 114 -10.90 -0.18 16.46
CA THR A 114 -12.29 -0.13 16.88
C THR A 114 -12.62 1.27 17.41
N ALA A 115 -13.89 1.60 17.60
CA ALA A 115 -14.28 2.84 18.30
C ALA A 115 -13.69 2.82 19.74
N GLY A 116 -12.86 3.82 20.07
CA GLY A 116 -12.09 3.86 21.31
C GLY A 116 -10.80 3.02 21.29
N GLY A 117 -10.51 2.29 20.21
CA GLY A 117 -9.23 1.62 20.02
C GLY A 117 -8.12 2.64 19.74
N VAL A 118 -6.98 2.50 20.37
CA VAL A 118 -5.84 3.44 20.29
C VAL A 118 -4.60 2.73 19.80
N ARG A 119 -3.98 3.24 18.73
CA ARG A 119 -2.56 3.01 18.47
C ARG A 119 -1.77 3.85 19.49
N GLU A 120 -1.04 3.18 20.34
CA GLU A 120 -0.33 3.76 21.49
C GLU A 120 0.50 4.98 21.08
N LEU A 121 0.70 5.92 22.02
CA LEU A 121 1.64 7.03 21.84
C LEU A 121 3.03 6.50 21.53
N HIS A 122 3.54 6.85 20.37
CA HIS A 122 4.78 6.31 19.84
C HIS A 122 5.47 7.27 18.87
N TRP A 123 6.68 6.91 18.46
CA TRP A 123 7.41 7.60 17.39
C TRP A 123 8.34 6.60 16.68
N HIS A 124 8.82 6.98 15.54
CA HIS A 124 9.75 6.22 14.71
C HIS A 124 10.63 7.16 13.87
N VAL A 125 11.71 6.62 13.28
CA VAL A 125 12.67 7.39 12.51
C VAL A 125 12.21 7.73 11.09
N SER A 126 11.24 6.97 10.56
CA SER A 126 10.67 7.20 9.23
C SER A 126 9.53 8.21 9.28
N ALA A 127 9.29 8.91 8.18
CA ALA A 127 8.05 9.64 7.99
C ALA A 127 6.88 8.66 7.86
N GLU A 128 5.72 8.99 8.46
CA GLU A 128 4.48 8.24 8.31
C GLU A 128 3.47 9.06 7.50
N TRP A 129 3.23 8.65 6.27
CA TRP A 129 2.13 9.14 5.47
C TRP A 129 0.93 8.19 5.59
N ALA A 130 -0.29 8.72 5.60
CA ALA A 130 -1.46 7.89 5.78
C ALA A 130 -2.67 8.37 4.98
N ILE A 131 -3.56 7.40 4.62
CA ILE A 131 -4.89 7.66 4.06
C ILE A 131 -5.95 6.88 4.84
N MET A 132 -7.04 7.56 5.19
CA MET A 132 -8.19 6.92 5.79
C MET A 132 -9.00 6.16 4.73
N LEU A 133 -9.07 4.83 4.84
CA LEU A 133 -9.82 3.95 3.94
C LEU A 133 -11.26 3.75 4.38
N TYR A 134 -11.55 3.85 5.68
CA TYR A 134 -12.88 3.65 6.25
C TYR A 134 -12.98 4.32 7.61
N GLY A 135 -14.14 4.96 7.88
CA GLY A 135 -14.48 5.48 9.18
C GLY A 135 -13.76 6.78 9.54
N LYS A 136 -13.45 6.94 10.84
CA LYS A 136 -12.87 8.18 11.37
C LYS A 136 -11.89 7.90 12.50
N ALA A 137 -10.87 8.75 12.63
CA ALA A 137 -9.94 8.72 13.76
C ALA A 137 -9.61 10.11 14.27
N ARG A 138 -9.30 10.22 15.57
CA ARG A 138 -8.58 11.34 16.14
C ARG A 138 -7.10 11.06 16.08
N ILE A 139 -6.34 11.99 15.51
CA ILE A 139 -4.90 11.96 15.47
C ILE A 139 -4.32 13.04 16.37
N THR A 140 -3.24 12.74 17.09
CA THR A 140 -2.53 13.68 17.95
C THR A 140 -1.03 13.64 17.64
N ALA A 141 -0.34 14.78 17.72
CA ALA A 141 1.10 14.86 17.61
C ALA A 141 1.63 16.07 18.40
N VAL A 142 2.92 16.04 18.73
CA VAL A 142 3.62 17.17 19.36
C VAL A 142 4.96 17.34 18.67
N ASP A 143 5.28 18.57 18.22
CA ASP A 143 6.55 18.87 17.58
C ASP A 143 7.68 19.15 18.61
N GLN A 144 8.90 19.36 18.10
CA GLN A 144 10.09 19.64 18.92
C GLN A 144 10.01 20.95 19.74
N ASP A 145 9.10 21.85 19.39
CA ASP A 145 8.86 23.10 20.11
C ASP A 145 7.74 22.96 21.17
N GLY A 146 7.22 21.74 21.36
CA GLY A 146 6.10 21.44 22.27
C GLY A 146 4.75 21.91 21.73
N LYS A 147 4.64 22.26 20.45
CA LYS A 147 3.40 22.66 19.81
C LYS A 147 2.58 21.43 19.43
N SER A 148 1.31 21.50 19.75
CA SER A 148 0.41 20.37 19.57
C SER A 148 -0.31 20.39 18.22
N PHE A 149 -0.71 19.18 17.79
CA PHE A 149 -1.63 18.95 16.70
C PHE A 149 -2.67 17.93 17.13
N VAL A 150 -3.94 18.28 17.09
CA VAL A 150 -5.07 17.39 17.36
C VAL A 150 -6.11 17.62 16.27
N SER A 151 -6.49 16.56 15.55
CA SER A 151 -7.47 16.67 14.47
C SER A 151 -8.26 15.38 14.30
N ASP A 152 -9.52 15.51 13.83
CA ASP A 152 -10.31 14.38 13.38
C ASP A 152 -10.17 14.24 11.86
N VAL A 153 -9.80 13.05 11.41
CA VAL A 153 -9.67 12.65 10.00
C VAL A 153 -10.73 11.62 9.65
N ALA A 154 -11.24 11.70 8.45
CA ALA A 154 -12.32 10.85 7.95
C ALA A 154 -11.94 10.18 6.64
N GLU A 155 -12.78 9.26 6.17
CA GLU A 155 -12.57 8.51 4.92
C GLU A 155 -12.16 9.42 3.76
N GLY A 156 -11.07 9.04 3.07
CA GLY A 156 -10.46 9.78 1.98
C GLY A 156 -9.57 10.95 2.39
N ASP A 157 -9.40 11.23 3.70
CA ASP A 157 -8.45 12.25 4.17
C ASP A 157 -7.06 11.66 4.39
N LEU A 158 -6.05 12.52 4.28
CA LEU A 158 -4.64 12.19 4.51
C LEU A 158 -4.14 12.78 5.81
N TRP A 159 -3.08 12.18 6.36
CA TRP A 159 -2.22 12.83 7.35
C TRP A 159 -0.76 12.42 7.17
N LEU A 160 0.13 13.18 7.79
CA LEU A 160 1.55 12.91 7.83
C LEU A 160 2.10 13.21 9.22
N PHE A 161 2.88 12.28 9.75
CA PHE A 161 3.73 12.52 10.91
C PHE A 161 5.20 12.57 10.46
N PRO A 162 5.89 13.70 10.66
CA PRO A 162 7.32 13.82 10.35
C PRO A 162 8.16 12.83 11.17
N PRO A 163 9.38 12.48 10.70
CA PRO A 163 10.30 11.63 11.44
C PRO A 163 10.52 12.10 12.88
N GLY A 164 10.45 11.18 13.84
CA GLY A 164 10.71 11.43 15.25
C GLY A 164 9.60 12.18 16.01
N VAL A 165 8.54 12.62 15.35
CA VAL A 165 7.41 13.31 15.99
C VAL A 165 6.54 12.31 16.74
N PRO A 166 6.39 12.43 18.09
CA PRO A 166 5.50 11.56 18.86
C PRO A 166 4.04 11.81 18.51
N HIS A 167 3.30 10.72 18.34
CA HIS A 167 1.92 10.77 17.89
C HIS A 167 1.07 9.60 18.39
N SER A 168 -0.23 9.69 18.18
CA SER A 168 -1.19 8.61 18.43
C SER A 168 -2.38 8.71 17.49
N ILE A 169 -3.08 7.58 17.31
CA ILE A 169 -4.28 7.47 16.47
C ILE A 169 -5.35 6.74 17.29
N GLN A 170 -6.56 7.30 17.36
CA GLN A 170 -7.68 6.71 18.08
C GLN A 170 -8.91 6.62 17.18
N GLY A 171 -9.49 5.41 17.09
CA GLY A 171 -10.72 5.17 16.34
C GLY A 171 -11.93 5.89 16.97
N LEU A 172 -12.75 6.53 16.13
CA LEU A 172 -13.96 7.26 16.53
C LEU A 172 -15.23 6.45 16.23
N GLU A 173 -16.37 6.91 16.79
CA GLU A 173 -17.69 6.37 16.47
C GLU A 173 -18.06 6.58 14.98
N PRO A 174 -18.96 5.72 14.43
CA PRO A 174 -19.68 4.62 15.12
C PRO A 174 -18.90 3.31 15.21
N ASP A 175 -17.91 3.05 14.35
CA ASP A 175 -17.26 1.74 14.23
C ASP A 175 -15.72 1.84 14.18
N GLY A 176 -15.14 2.98 14.53
CA GLY A 176 -13.70 3.19 14.44
C GLY A 176 -13.24 3.45 13.00
N CYS A 177 -12.07 2.90 12.61
CA CYS A 177 -11.46 3.25 11.33
C CYS A 177 -10.57 2.11 10.78
N LYS A 178 -10.37 2.10 9.45
CA LYS A 178 -9.31 1.36 8.76
C LYS A 178 -8.52 2.35 7.92
N PHE A 179 -7.21 2.27 7.95
CA PHE A 179 -6.32 3.14 7.19
C PHE A 179 -5.08 2.41 6.70
N LEU A 180 -4.48 3.00 5.68
CA LEU A 180 -3.18 2.61 5.15
C LEU A 180 -2.14 3.61 5.64
N LEU A 181 -1.05 3.11 6.21
CA LEU A 181 0.17 3.86 6.52
C LEU A 181 1.24 3.54 5.47
N VAL A 182 2.02 4.54 5.10
CA VAL A 182 3.12 4.42 4.15
C VAL A 182 4.36 5.09 4.74
N PHE A 183 5.43 4.32 4.85
CA PHE A 183 6.70 4.75 5.44
C PHE A 183 7.77 4.89 4.37
N ASP A 184 8.60 5.90 4.48
CA ASP A 184 9.71 6.19 3.56
C ASP A 184 10.96 5.33 3.79
N ASP A 185 10.76 4.10 4.27
CA ASP A 185 11.79 3.08 4.46
C ASP A 185 11.19 1.69 4.19
N GLY A 186 11.67 0.99 3.16
CA GLY A 186 11.21 -0.36 2.83
C GLY A 186 11.51 -1.41 3.90
N ASN A 187 12.45 -1.15 4.81
CA ASN A 187 12.77 -2.02 5.95
C ASN A 187 12.05 -1.62 7.24
N PHE A 188 11.16 -0.63 7.19
CA PHE A 188 10.35 -0.24 8.34
C PHE A 188 9.69 -1.49 8.99
N ASP A 189 9.67 -1.53 10.31
CA ASP A 189 9.01 -2.58 11.07
C ASP A 189 8.08 -1.96 12.12
N GLU A 190 6.77 -2.03 11.85
CA GLU A 190 5.71 -1.53 12.74
C GLU A 190 5.80 -2.12 14.15
N PHE A 191 6.38 -3.31 14.30
CA PHE A 191 6.52 -3.97 15.58
C PHE A 191 7.74 -3.52 16.39
N GLN A 192 8.58 -2.64 15.84
CA GLN A 192 9.80 -2.12 16.46
C GLN A 192 9.80 -0.59 16.57
N THR A 193 8.63 0.01 16.83
CA THR A 193 8.47 1.44 17.09
C THR A 193 8.81 1.78 18.55
N PHE A 194 9.17 3.04 18.82
CA PHE A 194 9.41 3.52 20.18
C PHE A 194 8.08 3.84 20.87
N LEU A 195 7.71 3.07 21.87
CA LEU A 195 6.44 3.20 22.59
C LEU A 195 6.65 3.89 23.95
N ILE A 196 5.70 4.74 24.34
CA ILE A 196 5.79 5.47 25.61
C ILE A 196 5.80 4.52 26.83
N THR A 197 4.98 3.47 26.80
CA THR A 197 4.94 2.49 27.91
C THR A 197 6.25 1.73 28.04
N ASP A 198 6.86 1.33 26.94
CA ASP A 198 8.17 0.67 26.95
C ASP A 198 9.25 1.59 27.52
N TRP A 199 9.29 2.84 27.07
CA TRP A 199 10.27 3.79 27.58
C TRP A 199 10.11 4.01 29.10
N LEU A 200 8.88 4.26 29.57
CA LEU A 200 8.64 4.48 30.99
C LEU A 200 8.90 3.22 31.81
N SER A 201 8.56 2.03 31.32
CA SER A 201 8.76 0.76 32.05
C SER A 201 10.23 0.36 32.17
N HIS A 202 11.09 0.82 31.27
CA HIS A 202 12.54 0.58 31.27
C HIS A 202 13.36 1.77 31.81
N THR A 203 12.69 2.81 32.35
CA THR A 203 13.36 3.91 33.04
C THR A 203 13.23 3.74 34.55
N PRO A 204 14.34 3.84 35.35
CA PRO A 204 14.27 3.76 36.79
C PRO A 204 13.28 4.78 37.37
N LYS A 205 12.44 4.37 38.33
CA LYS A 205 11.39 5.25 38.90
C LYS A 205 11.95 6.51 39.57
N GLU A 206 13.11 6.43 40.20
CA GLU A 206 13.79 7.59 40.79
C GLU A 206 14.20 8.61 39.72
N VAL A 207 14.52 8.16 38.50
CA VAL A 207 14.80 9.05 37.36
C VAL A 207 13.53 9.72 36.86
N LEU A 208 12.45 8.96 36.73
CA LEU A 208 11.12 9.48 36.35
C LEU A 208 10.63 10.50 37.37
N ALA A 209 10.70 10.14 38.67
CA ALA A 209 10.30 11.01 39.77
C ALA A 209 11.07 12.34 39.77
N LYS A 210 12.37 12.28 39.53
CA LYS A 210 13.23 13.47 39.39
C LYS A 210 12.87 14.30 38.16
N ASN A 211 12.65 13.66 37.00
CA ASN A 211 12.32 14.34 35.75
C ASN A 211 11.00 15.11 35.84
N PHE A 212 10.00 14.52 36.46
CA PHE A 212 8.64 15.10 36.58
C PHE A 212 8.40 15.85 37.88
N SER A 213 9.35 15.85 38.81
CA SER A 213 9.22 16.44 40.15
C SER A 213 8.01 15.89 40.95
N VAL A 214 7.80 14.58 40.93
CA VAL A 214 6.72 13.86 41.59
C VAL A 214 7.26 12.66 42.38
N PRO A 215 6.48 12.11 43.34
CA PRO A 215 6.88 10.88 44.06
C PRO A 215 7.04 9.67 43.11
N GLU A 216 7.96 8.76 43.40
CA GLU A 216 8.19 7.52 42.64
C GLU A 216 6.90 6.66 42.51
N SER A 217 6.06 6.66 43.56
CA SER A 217 4.78 5.92 43.58
C SER A 217 3.81 6.34 42.49
N THR A 218 3.99 7.54 41.92
CA THR A 218 3.21 8.01 40.74
C THR A 218 3.30 7.02 39.58
N PHE A 219 4.42 6.35 39.44
CA PHE A 219 4.71 5.42 38.33
C PHE A 219 4.40 3.93 38.65
N ASP A 220 3.77 3.64 39.80
CA ASP A 220 3.47 2.25 40.18
C ASP A 220 2.49 1.54 39.27
N ARG A 221 1.63 2.31 38.59
CA ARG A 221 0.58 1.81 37.68
C ARG A 221 0.97 1.89 36.19
N VAL A 222 2.16 2.36 35.86
CA VAL A 222 2.64 2.36 34.47
C VAL A 222 2.67 0.91 33.97
N PRO A 223 2.09 0.61 32.79
CA PRO A 223 2.13 -0.72 32.22
C PRO A 223 3.58 -1.22 32.10
N LYS A 224 3.82 -2.47 32.48
CA LYS A 224 5.15 -3.11 32.40
C LYS A 224 5.46 -3.71 31.03
N LYS A 225 4.48 -3.68 30.13
CA LYS A 225 4.58 -4.17 28.76
C LYS A 225 3.94 -3.15 27.84
N GLU A 226 4.37 -3.13 26.61
CA GLU A 226 3.75 -2.33 25.55
C GLU A 226 2.23 -2.57 25.48
N LEU A 227 1.49 -1.52 25.22
CA LEU A 227 0.06 -1.61 24.93
C LEU A 227 -0.19 -1.78 23.44
N PHE A 228 0.68 -1.24 22.61
CA PHE A 228 0.73 -1.30 21.16
C PHE A 228 -0.56 -0.81 20.48
N ILE A 229 -1.65 -1.61 20.51
CA ILE A 229 -3.01 -1.23 20.13
C ILE A 229 -3.93 -1.70 21.26
N PHE A 230 -4.56 -0.74 21.95
CA PHE A 230 -5.37 -1.08 23.12
C PHE A 230 -6.75 -0.46 23.07
N GLN A 231 -7.71 -1.06 23.78
CA GLN A 231 -9.07 -0.57 23.89
C GLN A 231 -9.20 0.38 25.09
N THR A 232 -9.82 1.55 24.85
CA THR A 232 -10.20 2.51 25.90
C THR A 232 -11.54 3.17 25.58
N GLY A 233 -11.93 4.18 26.33
CA GLY A 233 -13.11 5.02 26.03
C GLY A 233 -12.89 5.89 24.80
N LEU A 234 -13.96 6.49 24.31
CA LEU A 234 -13.90 7.49 23.24
C LEU A 234 -13.19 8.77 23.72
N PRO A 235 -12.53 9.50 22.81
CA PRO A 235 -11.94 10.79 23.16
C PRO A 235 -13.04 11.81 23.49
N GLY A 236 -12.66 12.89 24.15
CA GLY A 236 -13.54 13.99 24.52
C GLY A 236 -13.93 14.88 23.35
N ASP A 237 -14.51 16.03 23.66
CA ASP A 237 -14.82 17.06 22.67
C ASP A 237 -13.55 17.57 22.00
N LEU A 238 -13.52 17.57 20.65
CA LEU A 238 -12.32 17.93 19.87
C LEU A 238 -11.79 19.33 20.23
N LYS A 239 -12.68 20.33 20.36
CA LYS A 239 -12.24 21.71 20.63
C LYS A 239 -11.64 21.85 22.04
N LYS A 240 -12.20 21.13 23.01
CA LYS A 240 -11.67 21.11 24.38
C LYS A 240 -10.29 20.44 24.42
N GLU A 241 -10.11 19.31 23.74
CA GLU A 241 -8.82 18.63 23.67
C GLU A 241 -7.77 19.46 22.90
N GLN A 242 -8.17 20.14 21.81
CA GLN A 242 -7.32 21.07 21.08
C GLN A 242 -6.85 22.24 21.99
N ALA A 243 -7.77 22.84 22.74
CA ALA A 243 -7.46 23.93 23.66
C ALA A 243 -6.51 23.47 24.79
N GLN A 244 -6.79 22.31 25.39
CA GLN A 244 -5.93 21.74 26.43
C GLN A 244 -4.52 21.40 25.88
N ALA A 245 -4.45 20.75 24.74
CA ALA A 245 -3.17 20.34 24.17
C ALA A 245 -2.30 21.52 23.71
N SER A 246 -2.88 22.64 23.36
CA SER A 246 -2.17 23.85 22.89
C SER A 246 -1.89 24.86 24.00
N GLU A 247 -2.30 24.56 25.25
CA GLU A 247 -2.11 25.48 26.38
C GLU A 247 -0.60 25.74 26.63
N GLY A 248 -0.22 27.01 26.64
CA GLY A 248 1.15 27.47 26.90
C GLY A 248 2.10 27.43 25.71
N THR A 249 1.97 26.49 24.77
CA THR A 249 2.91 26.32 23.65
C THR A 249 2.29 26.57 22.26
N GLY A 250 0.97 26.49 22.15
CA GLY A 250 0.26 26.71 20.90
C GLY A 250 0.22 25.47 19.99
N THR A 251 -0.19 25.67 18.75
CA THR A 251 -0.34 24.63 17.74
C THR A 251 0.80 24.66 16.71
N VAL A 252 1.05 23.53 16.07
CA VAL A 252 2.04 23.41 14.96
C VAL A 252 1.76 24.46 13.86
N PRO A 253 2.81 25.04 13.24
CA PRO A 253 2.65 26.08 12.23
C PRO A 253 2.09 25.58 10.90
N ARG A 254 2.20 24.29 10.63
CA ARG A 254 1.68 23.64 9.44
C ARG A 254 0.85 22.43 9.87
N ARG A 255 -0.31 22.26 9.25
CA ARG A 255 -1.18 21.11 9.55
C ARG A 255 -0.54 19.81 9.08
N PHE A 256 -0.75 18.76 9.86
CA PHE A 256 -0.33 17.40 9.54
C PHE A 256 -1.44 16.58 8.87
N ASP A 257 -2.61 17.17 8.61
CA ASP A 257 -3.69 16.55 7.84
C ASP A 257 -3.99 17.32 6.55
N PHE A 258 -4.54 16.62 5.57
CA PHE A 258 -4.95 17.16 4.28
C PHE A 258 -6.29 16.55 3.84
N LYS A 259 -7.23 17.39 3.41
CA LYS A 259 -8.59 16.98 3.01
C LYS A 259 -8.62 16.56 1.53
N LEU A 260 -8.00 15.39 1.21
CA LEU A 260 -8.00 14.84 -0.15
C LEU A 260 -9.41 14.49 -0.63
N SER A 261 -10.31 14.08 0.30
CA SER A 261 -11.72 13.81 -0.01
C SER A 261 -12.40 14.98 -0.72
N GLY A 262 -12.10 16.22 -0.29
CA GLY A 262 -12.62 17.46 -0.88
C GLY A 262 -11.82 18.05 -2.03
N MET A 263 -10.67 17.47 -2.38
CA MET A 263 -9.82 17.95 -3.46
C MET A 263 -10.44 17.65 -4.83
N LYS A 264 -10.42 18.63 -5.74
CA LYS A 264 -10.75 18.40 -7.15
C LYS A 264 -9.65 17.56 -7.81
N PRO A 265 -10.00 16.70 -8.80
CA PRO A 265 -8.98 16.02 -9.59
C PRO A 265 -7.98 16.98 -10.22
N THR A 266 -6.72 16.58 -10.26
CA THR A 266 -5.63 17.32 -10.93
C THR A 266 -5.80 17.24 -12.45
N LYS A 267 -6.14 16.05 -12.95
CA LYS A 267 -6.47 15.81 -14.36
C LYS A 267 -7.69 14.89 -14.46
N VAL A 268 -8.50 15.08 -15.51
CA VAL A 268 -9.69 14.29 -15.82
C VAL A 268 -9.71 14.00 -17.32
N SER A 269 -9.99 12.74 -17.65
CA SER A 269 -10.22 12.29 -19.04
C SER A 269 -11.48 11.43 -19.15
N ALA A 270 -11.82 10.98 -20.34
CA ALA A 270 -12.91 10.02 -20.52
C ALA A 270 -12.61 8.67 -19.82
N GLY A 271 -11.32 8.30 -19.74
CA GLY A 271 -10.86 7.07 -19.11
C GLY A 271 -10.78 7.09 -17.58
N GLY A 272 -10.84 8.28 -16.94
CA GLY A 272 -10.74 8.37 -15.49
C GLY A 272 -10.27 9.72 -14.97
N GLU A 273 -9.77 9.74 -13.74
CA GLU A 273 -9.28 10.95 -13.07
C GLU A 273 -8.11 10.64 -12.12
N VAL A 274 -7.30 11.65 -11.85
CA VAL A 274 -6.19 11.56 -10.89
C VAL A 274 -6.16 12.79 -9.98
N LYS A 275 -5.87 12.55 -8.69
CA LYS A 275 -5.56 13.59 -7.69
C LYS A 275 -4.11 13.42 -7.26
N ILE A 276 -3.27 14.39 -7.58
CA ILE A 276 -1.84 14.38 -7.21
C ILE A 276 -1.63 15.26 -5.99
N VAL A 277 -0.96 14.72 -4.97
CA VAL A 277 -0.63 15.41 -3.71
C VAL A 277 0.87 15.34 -3.49
N ASP A 278 1.51 16.50 -3.52
CA ASP A 278 2.94 16.65 -3.25
C ASP A 278 3.18 17.87 -2.33
N SER A 279 4.43 18.23 -2.07
CA SER A 279 4.79 19.34 -1.18
C SER A 279 4.28 20.70 -1.64
N LYS A 280 3.87 20.88 -2.90
CA LYS A 280 3.29 22.12 -3.39
C LYS A 280 1.93 22.40 -2.75
N ILE A 281 1.15 21.35 -2.47
CA ILE A 281 -0.20 21.49 -1.89
C ILE A 281 -0.30 20.93 -0.46
N PHE A 282 0.59 20.03 -0.06
CA PHE A 282 0.72 19.52 1.30
C PHE A 282 2.17 19.69 1.79
N PRO A 283 2.55 20.90 2.24
CA PRO A 283 3.96 21.31 2.41
C PRO A 283 4.79 20.54 3.45
N VAL A 284 4.16 19.67 4.24
CA VAL A 284 4.87 18.84 5.24
C VAL A 284 5.29 17.48 4.69
N THR A 285 4.77 17.09 3.50
CA THR A 285 4.98 15.74 2.99
C THR A 285 6.34 15.55 2.32
N PRO A 286 7.13 14.54 2.73
CA PRO A 286 8.29 14.05 1.99
C PRO A 286 7.93 12.89 1.02
N ILE A 287 6.64 12.52 0.96
CA ILE A 287 6.10 11.45 0.13
C ILE A 287 5.04 12.07 -0.78
N ALA A 288 5.30 12.08 -2.08
CA ALA A 288 4.28 12.43 -3.08
C ALA A 288 3.34 11.24 -3.31
N ALA A 289 2.10 11.55 -3.63
CA ALA A 289 1.08 10.53 -3.89
C ALA A 289 0.19 10.93 -5.07
N ALA A 290 -0.30 9.93 -5.80
CA ALA A 290 -1.40 10.09 -6.74
C ALA A 290 -2.52 9.10 -6.42
N LEU A 291 -3.74 9.59 -6.26
CA LEU A 291 -4.94 8.76 -6.20
C LEU A 291 -5.53 8.69 -7.58
N VAL A 292 -5.40 7.53 -8.21
CA VAL A 292 -5.85 7.25 -9.58
C VAL A 292 -7.17 6.49 -9.55
N ARG A 293 -8.10 6.91 -10.40
CA ARG A 293 -9.37 6.21 -10.68
C ARG A 293 -9.49 5.98 -12.18
N LEU A 294 -9.47 4.74 -12.61
CA LEU A 294 -9.69 4.32 -13.99
C LEU A 294 -11.07 3.70 -14.14
N LYS A 295 -11.85 4.18 -15.10
CA LYS A 295 -13.10 3.53 -15.50
C LYS A 295 -12.80 2.20 -16.19
N PRO A 296 -13.77 1.26 -16.29
CA PRO A 296 -13.58 0.01 -17.04
C PRO A 296 -12.97 0.25 -18.41
N GLY A 297 -11.85 -0.43 -18.75
CA GLY A 297 -11.06 -0.21 -19.97
C GLY A 297 -10.26 1.09 -20.02
N GLY A 298 -10.21 1.85 -18.93
CA GLY A 298 -9.32 3.02 -18.81
C GLY A 298 -7.87 2.58 -18.59
N LEU A 299 -6.93 3.42 -19.04
CA LEU A 299 -5.50 3.16 -19.02
C LEU A 299 -4.76 4.33 -18.36
N ARG A 300 -4.02 4.06 -17.28
CA ARG A 300 -2.89 4.91 -16.87
C ARG A 300 -1.82 4.73 -17.92
N GLU A 301 -1.52 5.82 -18.64
CA GLU A 301 -0.74 5.75 -19.88
C GLU A 301 0.66 5.10 -19.70
N LEU A 302 1.32 4.78 -20.80
CA LEU A 302 2.70 4.32 -20.79
C LEU A 302 3.62 5.45 -20.36
N HIS A 303 4.31 5.27 -19.22
CA HIS A 303 5.14 6.29 -18.60
C HIS A 303 6.23 5.67 -17.73
N TRP A 304 7.10 6.51 -17.16
CA TRP A 304 8.03 6.14 -16.09
C TRP A 304 8.30 7.33 -15.17
N HIS A 305 8.72 7.04 -13.94
CA HIS A 305 9.10 8.06 -12.96
C HIS A 305 10.60 8.23 -12.94
N PRO A 306 11.14 9.43 -13.30
CA PRO A 306 12.58 9.64 -13.43
C PRO A 306 13.28 9.80 -12.08
N ASN A 307 12.56 10.19 -11.04
CA ASN A 307 13.12 10.64 -9.77
C ASN A 307 13.08 9.60 -8.65
N GLN A 308 12.14 8.63 -8.67
CA GLN A 308 11.95 7.66 -7.59
C GLN A 308 11.34 6.33 -8.06
N ASP A 309 11.45 5.30 -7.19
CA ASP A 309 10.63 4.10 -7.28
C ASP A 309 9.16 4.47 -6.98
N GLU A 310 8.23 3.70 -7.54
CA GLU A 310 6.80 3.80 -7.29
C GLU A 310 6.33 2.61 -6.46
N TRP A 311 5.66 2.88 -5.33
CA TRP A 311 4.93 1.91 -4.55
C TRP A 311 3.43 2.11 -4.78
N GLN A 312 2.68 1.02 -4.98
CA GLN A 312 1.26 1.08 -5.28
C GLN A 312 0.44 0.34 -4.24
N TYR A 313 -0.78 0.82 -3.98
CA TYR A 313 -1.80 0.11 -3.21
C TYR A 313 -3.13 0.14 -3.93
N TYR A 314 -3.69 -1.04 -4.19
CA TYR A 314 -4.95 -1.20 -4.89
C TYR A 314 -6.12 -1.15 -3.89
N VAL A 315 -6.94 -0.10 -4.01
CA VAL A 315 -8.05 0.19 -3.09
C VAL A 315 -9.31 -0.56 -3.48
N SER A 316 -9.59 -0.66 -4.80
CA SER A 316 -10.74 -1.39 -5.33
C SER A 316 -10.59 -1.68 -6.81
N GLY A 317 -11.33 -2.67 -7.31
CA GLY A 317 -11.35 -3.04 -8.72
C GLY A 317 -10.26 -4.04 -9.10
N LYS A 318 -10.09 -4.22 -10.43
CA LYS A 318 -9.12 -5.16 -11.01
C LYS A 318 -8.28 -4.45 -12.06
N GLY A 319 -6.97 -4.62 -11.96
CA GLY A 319 -6.00 -4.01 -12.86
C GLY A 319 -4.98 -5.00 -13.40
N ARG A 320 -4.33 -4.58 -14.45
CA ARG A 320 -3.17 -5.26 -15.03
C ARG A 320 -2.06 -4.25 -15.19
N MET A 321 -0.85 -4.61 -14.78
CA MET A 321 0.34 -3.80 -14.98
C MET A 321 1.41 -4.61 -15.69
N THR A 322 2.00 -4.03 -16.76
CA THR A 322 3.22 -4.55 -17.36
C THR A 322 4.36 -3.63 -17.02
N VAL A 323 5.43 -4.18 -16.49
CA VAL A 323 6.69 -3.47 -16.21
C VAL A 323 7.73 -3.93 -17.21
N PHE A 324 8.36 -2.98 -17.88
CA PHE A 324 9.50 -3.20 -18.74
C PHE A 324 10.80 -2.92 -17.99
N ALA A 325 11.76 -3.83 -18.10
CA ALA A 325 13.10 -3.67 -17.56
C ALA A 325 14.15 -3.73 -18.67
N ALA A 326 15.25 -3.00 -18.50
CA ALA A 326 16.32 -2.95 -19.47
C ALA A 326 16.81 -4.36 -19.87
N GLY A 327 17.28 -4.51 -21.11
CA GLY A 327 17.70 -5.80 -21.67
C GLY A 327 16.54 -6.64 -22.20
N SER A 328 15.52 -5.99 -22.75
CA SER A 328 14.33 -6.61 -23.36
C SER A 328 13.55 -7.52 -22.41
N ARG A 329 13.51 -7.19 -21.13
CA ARG A 329 12.74 -7.95 -20.13
C ARG A 329 11.43 -7.24 -19.85
N ALA A 330 10.34 -7.99 -19.81
CA ALA A 330 9.03 -7.49 -19.47
C ALA A 330 8.25 -8.54 -18.69
N ARG A 331 7.41 -8.10 -17.78
CA ARG A 331 6.51 -8.98 -17.02
C ARG A 331 5.18 -8.29 -16.76
N THR A 332 4.11 -9.05 -16.93
CA THR A 332 2.74 -8.64 -16.67
C THR A 332 2.21 -9.33 -15.42
N MET A 333 1.55 -8.57 -14.55
CA MET A 333 0.88 -9.09 -13.36
C MET A 333 -0.50 -8.47 -13.21
N ASP A 334 -1.42 -9.24 -12.63
CA ASP A 334 -2.80 -8.83 -12.33
C ASP A 334 -2.90 -8.35 -10.88
N PHE A 335 -3.77 -7.37 -10.61
CA PHE A 335 -3.93 -6.75 -9.31
C PHE A 335 -5.40 -6.64 -8.93
N GLU A 336 -5.66 -6.80 -7.62
CA GLU A 336 -6.99 -6.68 -7.02
C GLU A 336 -6.92 -5.87 -5.71
N GLU A 337 -8.06 -5.61 -5.10
CA GLU A 337 -8.16 -4.91 -3.81
C GLU A 337 -7.24 -5.53 -2.73
N GLY A 338 -6.45 -4.69 -2.07
CA GLY A 338 -5.50 -5.10 -1.03
C GLY A 338 -4.15 -5.58 -1.55
N ASP A 339 -3.91 -5.52 -2.86
CA ASP A 339 -2.59 -5.80 -3.44
C ASP A 339 -1.68 -4.58 -3.38
N VAL A 340 -0.39 -4.87 -3.32
CA VAL A 340 0.72 -3.91 -3.41
C VAL A 340 1.47 -4.17 -4.71
N GLY A 341 1.73 -3.11 -5.47
CA GLY A 341 2.62 -3.10 -6.63
C GLY A 341 3.90 -2.33 -6.34
N TYR A 342 4.97 -2.61 -7.09
CA TYR A 342 6.22 -1.88 -7.00
C TYR A 342 6.92 -1.76 -8.35
N VAL A 343 7.28 -0.55 -8.72
CA VAL A 343 8.00 -0.25 -9.96
C VAL A 343 9.30 0.45 -9.62
N LEU A 344 10.42 -0.08 -10.11
CA LEU A 344 11.72 0.55 -9.91
C LEU A 344 11.82 1.86 -10.70
N GLN A 345 12.56 2.81 -10.17
CA GLN A 345 12.86 4.09 -10.81
C GLN A 345 13.23 3.90 -12.29
N SER A 346 12.69 4.74 -13.14
CA SER A 346 12.91 4.75 -14.59
C SER A 346 12.48 3.47 -15.33
N SER A 347 11.71 2.57 -14.71
CA SER A 347 11.14 1.42 -15.41
C SER A 347 9.82 1.79 -16.08
N PRO A 348 9.74 1.73 -17.43
CA PRO A 348 8.49 1.99 -18.13
C PRO A 348 7.40 1.00 -17.75
N HIS A 349 6.18 1.51 -17.59
CA HIS A 349 5.03 0.69 -17.23
C HIS A 349 3.72 1.37 -17.64
N TYR A 350 2.62 0.63 -17.51
CA TYR A 350 1.25 1.12 -17.63
C TYR A 350 0.34 0.29 -16.73
N ILE A 351 -0.81 0.84 -16.36
CA ILE A 351 -1.85 0.13 -15.62
C ILE A 351 -3.17 0.23 -16.39
N GLU A 352 -3.79 -0.92 -16.68
CA GLU A 352 -5.08 -1.04 -17.34
C GLU A 352 -6.15 -1.50 -16.35
N ASN A 353 -7.33 -0.89 -16.39
CA ASN A 353 -8.50 -1.43 -15.71
C ASN A 353 -9.09 -2.58 -16.53
N THR A 354 -8.92 -3.81 -16.05
CA THR A 354 -9.42 -5.04 -16.67
C THR A 354 -10.75 -5.51 -16.10
N GLY A 355 -11.29 -4.80 -15.09
CA GLY A 355 -12.56 -5.11 -14.44
C GLY A 355 -13.76 -4.43 -15.08
N GLU A 356 -14.95 -4.74 -14.53
CA GLU A 356 -16.23 -4.14 -14.93
C GLU A 356 -16.62 -2.92 -14.08
N SER A 357 -15.86 -2.64 -13.02
CA SER A 357 -16.02 -1.48 -12.11
C SER A 357 -14.79 -0.58 -12.18
N ASP A 358 -14.87 0.60 -11.56
CA ASP A 358 -13.73 1.49 -11.44
C ASP A 358 -12.58 0.80 -10.70
N LEU A 359 -11.37 0.91 -11.26
CA LEU A 359 -10.13 0.59 -10.59
C LEU A 359 -9.65 1.84 -9.86
N VAL A 360 -9.44 1.73 -8.54
CA VAL A 360 -8.89 2.80 -7.71
C VAL A 360 -7.62 2.33 -7.04
N PHE A 361 -6.54 3.07 -7.22
CA PHE A 361 -5.25 2.76 -6.60
C PHE A 361 -4.47 4.02 -6.26
N LEU A 362 -3.52 3.86 -5.36
CA LEU A 362 -2.56 4.88 -4.94
C LEU A 362 -1.21 4.59 -5.59
N GLU A 363 -0.58 5.61 -6.12
CA GLU A 363 0.84 5.68 -6.49
C GLU A 363 1.56 6.50 -5.41
N MET A 364 2.66 5.99 -4.86
CA MET A 364 3.40 6.60 -3.74
C MET A 364 4.88 6.67 -4.07
N PHE A 365 5.49 7.83 -3.78
CA PHE A 365 6.87 8.13 -4.15
C PHE A 365 7.64 8.68 -2.96
N LYS A 366 8.82 8.13 -2.67
CA LYS A 366 9.73 8.70 -1.67
C LYS A 366 10.39 9.97 -2.22
N SER A 367 9.58 10.96 -2.53
CA SER A 367 9.94 12.27 -3.05
C SER A 367 8.89 13.27 -2.58
N ASP A 368 9.28 14.50 -2.32
CA ASP A 368 8.35 15.58 -2.03
C ASP A 368 7.67 16.16 -3.29
N HIS A 369 8.08 15.70 -4.49
CA HIS A 369 7.52 16.09 -5.79
C HIS A 369 7.10 14.86 -6.59
N TYR A 370 5.93 14.97 -7.23
CA TYR A 370 5.46 14.03 -8.23
C TYR A 370 6.08 14.37 -9.59
N GLU A 371 6.71 13.39 -10.23
CA GLU A 371 7.29 13.52 -11.56
C GLU A 371 7.05 12.25 -12.37
N ASP A 372 6.61 12.40 -13.62
CA ASP A 372 6.54 11.33 -14.59
C ASP A 372 6.92 11.83 -16.00
N ILE A 373 7.27 10.89 -16.88
CA ILE A 373 7.54 11.14 -18.30
C ILE A 373 6.66 10.21 -19.11
N SER A 374 5.73 10.82 -19.88
CA SER A 374 4.85 10.13 -20.79
C SER A 374 5.59 9.67 -22.04
N LEU A 375 5.36 8.42 -22.47
CA LEU A 375 5.87 7.93 -23.76
C LEU A 375 5.33 8.75 -24.92
N ALA A 376 4.04 9.08 -24.91
CA ALA A 376 3.40 9.88 -25.96
C ALA A 376 4.03 11.27 -26.06
N GLU A 377 4.22 11.94 -24.91
CA GLU A 377 4.84 13.26 -24.85
C GLU A 377 6.30 13.23 -25.33
N TRP A 378 7.08 12.23 -24.91
CA TRP A 378 8.45 12.05 -25.39
C TRP A 378 8.49 11.88 -26.92
N MET A 379 7.61 11.05 -27.49
CA MET A 379 7.54 10.85 -28.94
C MET A 379 7.15 12.14 -29.67
N ALA A 380 6.16 12.88 -29.14
CA ALA A 380 5.65 14.11 -29.75
C ALA A 380 6.67 15.26 -29.75
N HIS A 381 7.59 15.28 -28.79
CA HIS A 381 8.64 16.30 -28.66
C HIS A 381 10.01 15.86 -29.20
N THR A 382 10.12 14.66 -29.78
CA THR A 382 11.31 14.20 -30.49
C THR A 382 11.16 14.53 -31.99
N PRO A 383 12.21 14.99 -32.70
CA PRO A 383 12.12 15.27 -34.14
C PRO A 383 11.50 14.11 -34.92
N SER A 384 10.40 14.35 -35.67
CA SER A 384 9.60 13.31 -36.32
C SER A 384 10.43 12.44 -37.27
N LEU A 385 11.39 13.02 -38.01
CA LEU A 385 12.30 12.26 -38.87
C LEU A 385 13.10 11.24 -38.08
N LEU A 386 13.68 11.64 -36.92
CA LEU A 386 14.46 10.76 -36.05
C LEU A 386 13.57 9.64 -35.50
N MET A 387 12.36 10.00 -35.02
CA MET A 387 11.40 9.04 -34.49
C MET A 387 10.98 8.00 -35.52
N ASN A 388 10.67 8.46 -36.74
CA ASN A 388 10.28 7.56 -37.84
C ASN A 388 11.44 6.66 -38.32
N GLN A 389 12.69 7.14 -38.30
CA GLN A 389 13.86 6.32 -38.60
C GLN A 389 14.04 5.16 -37.56
N HIS A 390 13.62 5.35 -36.30
CA HIS A 390 13.66 4.33 -35.27
C HIS A 390 12.47 3.36 -35.34
N LEU A 391 11.24 3.89 -35.38
CA LEU A 391 10.03 3.11 -35.15
C LEU A 391 9.32 2.69 -36.45
N GLN A 392 9.60 3.38 -37.57
CA GLN A 392 8.98 3.14 -38.89
C GLN A 392 7.43 3.19 -38.87
N VAL A 393 6.86 4.03 -38.01
CA VAL A 393 5.40 4.17 -37.82
C VAL A 393 4.76 5.17 -38.78
N GLY A 394 5.57 5.92 -39.54
CA GLY A 394 5.12 6.95 -40.47
C GLY A 394 4.86 8.31 -39.85
N GLU A 395 5.23 9.39 -40.54
CA GLU A 395 5.10 10.78 -40.07
C GLU A 395 3.65 11.14 -39.74
N ALA A 396 2.69 10.68 -40.55
CA ALA A 396 1.27 10.94 -40.33
C ALA A 396 0.72 10.35 -38.99
N MET A 397 1.33 9.33 -38.44
CA MET A 397 1.01 8.83 -37.12
C MET A 397 1.64 9.72 -36.04
N LEU A 398 2.91 10.10 -36.20
CA LEU A 398 3.63 10.96 -35.28
C LEU A 398 2.97 12.33 -35.11
N ASP A 399 2.45 12.92 -36.19
CA ASP A 399 1.74 14.21 -36.18
C ASP A 399 0.42 14.18 -35.41
N LYS A 400 -0.12 12.98 -35.13
CA LYS A 400 -1.35 12.78 -34.36
C LYS A 400 -1.11 12.55 -32.89
N ILE A 401 0.14 12.34 -32.47
CA ILE A 401 0.46 12.13 -31.07
C ILE A 401 0.21 13.42 -30.31
N PRO A 402 -0.55 13.35 -29.19
CA PRO A 402 -0.77 14.53 -28.35
C PRO A 402 0.54 15.09 -27.81
N LYS A 403 0.64 16.41 -27.78
CA LYS A 403 1.81 17.11 -27.23
C LYS A 403 1.71 17.36 -25.73
N GLU A 404 0.54 17.09 -25.15
CA GLU A 404 0.28 17.20 -23.72
C GLU A 404 0.09 15.81 -23.13
N GLU A 405 0.68 15.61 -21.99
CA GLU A 405 0.51 14.38 -21.22
C GLU A 405 -0.95 14.19 -20.80
N PHE A 406 -1.47 12.99 -21.02
CA PHE A 406 -2.82 12.64 -20.57
C PHE A 406 -2.87 12.16 -19.13
N VAL A 407 -1.80 11.56 -18.60
CA VAL A 407 -1.76 10.76 -17.37
C VAL A 407 -2.70 9.54 -17.46
N ILE A 408 -3.96 9.78 -17.84
CA ILE A 408 -4.96 8.76 -18.12
C ILE A 408 -5.45 8.96 -19.55
N THR A 409 -5.30 7.93 -20.38
CA THR A 409 -5.71 8.01 -21.77
C THR A 409 -7.22 8.20 -21.89
N PRO A 410 -7.70 9.03 -22.83
CA PRO A 410 -9.12 9.01 -23.19
C PRO A 410 -9.47 7.62 -23.76
N ARG A 411 -10.71 7.19 -23.51
CA ARG A 411 -11.24 5.95 -24.07
C ARG A 411 -11.35 6.02 -25.58
#